data_94655811651436584d8790ecc524367a
#
_entry.id   94655811651436584d8790ecc524367a
#
_cell.length_a   1.000
_cell.length_b   1.000
_cell.length_c   1.000
_cell.angle_alpha   90.00
_cell.angle_beta   90.00
_cell.angle_gamma   90.00
#
_symmetry.space_group_name_H-M   'P 1'
#
loop_
_entity.id
_entity.type
_entity.pdbx_description
1 polymer ?
#
loop_
_entity_poly.entity_id
_entity_poly.type
_entity_poly.pdbx_seq_one_letter_code
_entity_poly.pdbx_strand_id
1 'polypeptide(L)'
;MPPFRRTHKAPEASGSRLIEPPVRPSDDAPADSIETLVDNNRLLRSAFDTRIGDLRLWELVAATRREVLTVAAEYTLSYRDADRPDDIADWIARPIIMGGHQPELFHPGVWLKNGALDAYARAVSGTAINLVVDTDRCVHTRVGVPVGTPREAHLENVPFDAPADEMAWEERGIIDPSLFASFGERASRLLAPIEPNPILRRWWPLAVERAGECHRLGIALAQARHSLEARFGWETLELPVSEMVRLPTVMVFMGWLLAHGRALHEAYNASIADYRRVHKVRGRGRPVPDLAVRNDIPAEGPWFELPWWIWSRDDRRRRRVFANTETPGTLALSDMETLRVELPISPETSPSKWVDALSRMEEHSLRLRPRALITTMVARLLVADVFVHGIGGAAYDQLTDDIVRRLTGCDPPRHAVVSGTLRLPIEGLFPEIAATDPAAELARVHHLLRDLEFHPERHLLPVDAQPQEAKDLIGQKQRWIDTHPTATLARRRCREIRAANERMQFYTQGIRRDLLDRVGPLAAGLRARKLLQSREHPWCFFPEKTLKTFLLLENG
;
A
#
# COMPACT_ATOMS: atom_id res chain seq x y z
N MET A 1 -8.68 13.87 21.79
CA MET A 1 -8.02 14.23 20.52
C MET A 1 -8.95 13.87 19.36
N PRO A 2 -8.91 14.54 18.21
CA PRO A 2 -9.68 14.08 17.05
C PRO A 2 -9.21 12.64 16.70
N PRO A 3 -10.11 11.72 16.40
CA PRO A 3 -9.80 10.30 16.22
C PRO A 3 -8.88 10.02 15.03
N PHE A 4 -8.80 10.94 14.07
CA PHE A 4 -8.03 10.76 12.84
C PHE A 4 -7.01 11.89 12.63
N ARG A 5 -5.76 11.51 12.27
CA ARG A 5 -4.62 12.40 12.07
C ARG A 5 -4.47 12.77 10.57
N ARG A 6 -3.61 13.76 10.29
CA ARG A 6 -3.21 14.05 8.90
C ARG A 6 -2.48 12.83 8.30
N THR A 7 -2.75 12.56 7.01
CA THR A 7 -2.06 11.51 6.26
C THR A 7 -0.67 12.00 5.84
N HIS A 8 0.31 11.12 5.93
CA HIS A 8 1.66 11.38 5.44
C HIS A 8 1.69 11.41 3.90
N LYS A 9 2.65 12.14 3.35
CA LYS A 9 2.94 12.15 1.90
C LYS A 9 4.28 11.47 1.63
N ALA A 10 4.38 10.77 0.50
CA ALA A 10 5.66 10.22 0.06
C ALA A 10 6.67 11.35 -0.20
N PRO A 11 7.95 11.18 0.20
CA PRO A 11 9.01 12.08 -0.19
C PRO A 11 9.09 12.22 -1.71
N GLU A 12 9.27 13.44 -2.23
CA GLU A 12 9.24 13.68 -3.68
C GLU A 12 10.61 13.43 -4.34
N ALA A 13 11.70 13.81 -3.68
CA ALA A 13 13.04 13.66 -4.24
C ALA A 13 13.50 12.20 -4.26
N SER A 14 14.25 11.79 -5.30
CA SER A 14 14.88 10.47 -5.34
C SER A 14 15.94 10.36 -4.25
N GLY A 15 15.98 9.22 -3.56
CA GLY A 15 16.86 8.98 -2.41
C GLY A 15 16.33 9.51 -1.08
N SER A 16 15.22 10.28 -1.07
CA SER A 16 14.66 10.81 0.19
C SER A 16 13.81 9.78 0.94
N ARG A 17 13.85 9.89 2.26
CA ARG A 17 13.22 8.96 3.21
C ARG A 17 12.32 9.72 4.18
N LEU A 18 11.24 9.07 4.61
CA LEU A 18 10.37 9.45 5.72
C LEU A 18 10.47 8.35 6.78
N ILE A 19 10.92 8.68 7.98
CA ILE A 19 11.11 7.73 9.09
C ILE A 19 10.58 8.42 10.35
N GLU A 20 9.41 7.97 10.83
CA GLU A 20 8.74 8.54 12.01
C GLU A 20 8.31 7.43 12.98
N PRO A 21 8.80 7.41 14.21
CA PRO A 21 9.83 8.31 14.75
C PRO A 21 11.21 8.04 14.13
N PRO A 22 12.19 8.95 14.27
CA PRO A 22 13.56 8.68 13.87
C PRO A 22 14.13 7.47 14.62
N VAL A 23 15.11 6.80 14.03
CA VAL A 23 15.79 5.63 14.66
C VAL A 23 16.53 6.06 15.93
N ARG A 24 17.07 7.27 15.94
CA ARG A 24 17.71 7.88 17.10
C ARG A 24 17.03 9.20 17.47
N PRO A 25 16.96 9.55 18.78
CA PRO A 25 16.49 10.86 19.16
C PRO A 25 17.38 11.94 18.55
N SER A 26 16.76 13.02 18.08
CA SER A 26 17.50 14.23 17.73
C SER A 26 17.61 15.12 18.96
N ASP A 27 18.68 15.91 19.03
CA ASP A 27 18.87 16.88 20.14
C ASP A 27 17.71 17.88 20.23
N ASP A 28 17.03 18.14 19.09
CA ASP A 28 15.91 19.06 19.02
C ASP A 28 14.55 18.44 19.39
N ALA A 29 14.40 17.09 19.38
CA ALA A 29 13.16 16.40 19.68
C ALA A 29 13.37 15.02 20.35
N PRO A 30 13.97 14.97 21.57
CA PRO A 30 14.27 13.71 22.26
C PRO A 30 13.00 12.90 22.65
N ALA A 31 11.82 13.53 22.67
CA ALA A 31 10.56 12.86 23.00
C ALA A 31 9.98 12.00 21.86
N ASP A 32 10.53 12.08 20.66
CA ASP A 32 10.03 11.38 19.48
C ASP A 32 10.95 10.22 19.05
N SER A 33 11.57 9.50 20.01
CA SER A 33 12.42 8.35 19.70
C SER A 33 11.64 7.04 19.62
N ILE A 34 12.25 6.02 19.03
CA ILE A 34 11.66 4.67 18.99
C ILE A 34 11.55 4.07 20.39
N GLU A 35 12.50 4.31 21.28
CA GLU A 35 12.49 3.86 22.68
C GLU A 35 11.26 4.44 23.40
N THR A 36 11.05 5.75 23.29
CA THR A 36 9.89 6.43 23.87
C THR A 36 8.58 5.87 23.33
N LEU A 37 8.54 5.53 22.03
CA LEU A 37 7.35 4.94 21.41
C LEU A 37 7.08 3.53 21.96
N VAL A 38 8.11 2.70 22.14
CA VAL A 38 8.01 1.37 22.76
C VAL A 38 7.46 1.47 24.18
N ASP A 39 8.03 2.34 25.02
CA ASP A 39 7.61 2.50 26.42
C ASP A 39 6.16 2.98 26.52
N ASN A 40 5.79 3.98 25.72
CA ASN A 40 4.42 4.47 25.66
C ASN A 40 3.43 3.39 25.20
N ASN A 41 3.81 2.56 24.23
CA ASN A 41 2.95 1.49 23.74
C ASN A 41 2.78 0.35 24.75
N ARG A 42 3.83 0.03 25.50
CA ARG A 42 3.76 -0.92 26.62
C ARG A 42 2.84 -0.43 27.72
N LEU A 43 2.93 0.87 28.04
CA LEU A 43 2.03 1.50 29.01
C LEU A 43 0.57 1.48 28.51
N LEU A 44 0.31 1.85 27.26
CA LEU A 44 -1.03 1.77 26.68
C LEU A 44 -1.59 0.34 26.73
N ARG A 45 -0.78 -0.66 26.38
CA ARG A 45 -1.19 -2.07 26.41
C ARG A 45 -1.49 -2.55 27.83
N SER A 46 -0.75 -2.11 28.85
CA SER A 46 -0.99 -2.47 30.25
C SER A 46 -2.32 -1.91 30.79
N ALA A 47 -2.85 -0.88 30.16
CA ALA A 47 -4.15 -0.30 30.51
C ALA A 47 -5.36 -1.07 29.98
N PHE A 48 -5.15 -2.10 29.12
CA PHE A 48 -6.25 -2.93 28.62
C PHE A 48 -6.75 -3.89 29.70
N ASP A 49 -7.95 -3.64 30.21
CA ASP A 49 -8.65 -4.56 31.13
C ASP A 49 -9.66 -5.48 30.38
N THR A 50 -9.52 -5.58 29.05
CA THR A 50 -10.39 -6.39 28.23
C THR A 50 -10.15 -7.87 28.51
N ARG A 51 -11.25 -8.61 28.71
CA ARG A 51 -11.22 -10.07 28.85
C ARG A 51 -11.51 -10.73 27.52
N ILE A 52 -10.71 -11.75 27.22
CA ILE A 52 -10.85 -12.62 26.05
C ILE A 52 -11.25 -14.00 26.58
N GLY A 53 -12.55 -14.24 26.69
CA GLY A 53 -13.06 -15.36 27.48
C GLY A 53 -12.63 -15.22 28.96
N ASP A 54 -12.00 -16.25 29.50
CA ASP A 54 -11.51 -16.26 30.88
C ASP A 54 -10.17 -15.55 31.08
N LEU A 55 -9.43 -15.30 29.99
CA LEU A 55 -8.09 -14.69 30.01
C LEU A 55 -8.16 -13.16 30.00
N ARG A 56 -7.22 -12.52 30.67
CA ARG A 56 -6.95 -11.11 30.45
C ARG A 56 -6.08 -10.93 29.18
N LEU A 57 -6.24 -9.83 28.49
CA LEU A 57 -5.48 -9.58 27.25
C LEU A 57 -3.96 -9.71 27.45
N TRP A 58 -3.42 -9.23 28.58
CA TRP A 58 -1.97 -9.32 28.84
C TRP A 58 -1.46 -10.76 29.02
N GLU A 59 -2.29 -11.68 29.52
CA GLU A 59 -1.96 -13.12 29.60
C GLU A 59 -1.88 -13.74 28.21
N LEU A 60 -2.83 -13.37 27.36
CA LEU A 60 -2.82 -13.80 25.94
C LEU A 60 -1.61 -13.23 25.18
N VAL A 61 -1.21 -11.97 25.47
CA VAL A 61 -0.02 -11.34 24.86
C VAL A 61 1.24 -12.15 25.13
N ALA A 62 1.51 -12.54 26.38
CA ALA A 62 2.72 -13.29 26.72
C ALA A 62 2.76 -14.67 26.02
N ALA A 63 1.61 -15.35 26.01
CA ALA A 63 1.49 -16.64 25.31
C ALA A 63 1.64 -16.49 23.78
N THR A 64 1.00 -15.47 23.18
CA THR A 64 1.09 -15.22 21.73
C THR A 64 2.50 -14.86 21.30
N ARG A 65 3.21 -14.02 22.06
CA ARG A 65 4.61 -13.70 21.78
C ARG A 65 5.49 -14.94 21.76
N ARG A 66 5.30 -15.84 22.71
CA ARG A 66 6.02 -17.14 22.74
C ARG A 66 5.78 -17.92 21.45
N GLU A 67 4.52 -18.15 21.08
CA GLU A 67 4.18 -18.90 19.88
C GLU A 67 4.72 -18.23 18.61
N VAL A 68 4.50 -16.92 18.46
CA VAL A 68 4.94 -16.14 17.28
C VAL A 68 6.46 -16.17 17.13
N LEU A 69 7.22 -15.90 18.19
CA LEU A 69 8.68 -15.89 18.15
C LEU A 69 9.22 -17.30 17.81
N THR A 70 8.65 -18.34 18.41
CA THR A 70 9.06 -19.72 18.13
C THR A 70 8.83 -20.07 16.65
N VAL A 71 7.62 -19.86 16.15
CA VAL A 71 7.27 -20.23 14.76
C VAL A 71 8.00 -19.33 13.76
N ALA A 72 8.17 -18.02 14.03
CA ALA A 72 8.93 -17.14 13.16
C ALA A 72 10.41 -17.54 13.05
N ALA A 73 11.03 -17.95 14.18
CA ALA A 73 12.40 -18.45 14.17
C ALA A 73 12.51 -19.79 13.40
N GLU A 74 11.64 -20.74 13.68
CA GLU A 74 11.60 -22.02 12.98
C GLU A 74 11.39 -21.84 11.47
N TYR A 75 10.45 -20.97 11.08
CA TYR A 75 10.23 -20.63 9.69
C TYR A 75 11.47 -20.00 9.05
N THR A 76 12.10 -19.02 9.70
CA THR A 76 13.28 -18.35 9.18
C THR A 76 14.47 -19.31 9.07
N LEU A 77 14.73 -20.12 10.11
CA LEU A 77 15.81 -21.13 10.13
C LEU A 77 15.62 -22.22 9.07
N SER A 78 14.42 -22.41 8.55
CA SER A 78 14.20 -23.38 7.47
C SER A 78 14.85 -23.03 6.14
N TYR A 79 15.31 -21.78 5.95
CA TYR A 79 15.90 -21.33 4.69
C TYR A 79 17.08 -20.32 4.83
N ARG A 80 17.34 -19.80 6.02
CA ARG A 80 18.50 -18.95 6.32
C ARG A 80 18.83 -19.00 7.79
N ASP A 81 20.07 -18.69 8.14
CA ASP A 81 20.47 -18.55 9.53
C ASP A 81 19.76 -17.34 10.18
N ALA A 82 19.39 -17.52 11.43
CA ALA A 82 18.76 -16.50 12.26
C ALA A 82 19.16 -16.71 13.73
N ASP A 83 19.32 -15.61 14.45
CA ASP A 83 19.57 -15.64 15.88
C ASP A 83 18.31 -16.12 16.63
N ARG A 84 18.51 -17.06 17.53
CA ARG A 84 17.51 -17.55 18.47
C ARG A 84 18.12 -17.53 19.87
N PRO A 85 17.67 -16.62 20.76
CA PRO A 85 18.12 -16.63 22.15
C PRO A 85 17.80 -17.96 22.86
N ASP A 86 18.71 -18.41 23.71
CA ASP A 86 18.54 -19.66 24.48
C ASP A 86 17.41 -19.55 25.52
N ASP A 87 17.28 -18.37 26.15
CA ASP A 87 16.22 -18.09 27.12
C ASP A 87 14.99 -17.47 26.44
N ILE A 88 13.95 -18.29 26.32
CA ILE A 88 12.67 -17.87 25.74
C ILE A 88 11.97 -16.81 26.62
N ALA A 89 12.15 -16.79 27.93
CA ALA A 89 11.52 -15.81 28.80
C ALA A 89 12.12 -14.42 28.60
N ASP A 90 13.47 -14.35 28.53
CA ASP A 90 14.17 -13.12 28.17
C ASP A 90 13.76 -12.64 26.77
N TRP A 91 13.68 -13.55 25.82
CA TRP A 91 13.30 -13.21 24.44
C TRP A 91 11.90 -12.60 24.34
N ILE A 92 10.90 -13.18 25.03
CA ILE A 92 9.52 -12.64 25.07
C ILE A 92 9.46 -11.27 25.71
N ALA A 93 10.34 -10.98 26.67
CA ALA A 93 10.38 -9.69 27.36
C ALA A 93 10.99 -8.55 26.52
N ARG A 94 11.84 -8.89 25.51
CA ARG A 94 12.44 -7.88 24.62
C ARG A 94 11.37 -7.15 23.81
N PRO A 95 11.62 -5.90 23.39
CA PRO A 95 10.76 -5.20 22.45
C PRO A 95 10.62 -5.98 21.13
N ILE A 96 9.40 -6.04 20.60
CA ILE A 96 9.13 -6.64 19.29
C ILE A 96 8.69 -5.56 18.32
N ILE A 97 9.49 -5.36 17.26
CA ILE A 97 9.21 -4.45 16.17
C ILE A 97 8.68 -5.25 14.98
N MET A 98 7.47 -4.96 14.53
CA MET A 98 6.84 -5.69 13.43
C MET A 98 6.49 -4.79 12.26
N GLY A 99 6.45 -5.35 11.09
CA GLY A 99 5.87 -4.76 9.88
C GLY A 99 5.46 -5.86 8.94
N GLY A 100 4.96 -5.51 7.76
CA GLY A 100 4.61 -6.55 6.79
C GLY A 100 4.21 -5.99 5.43
N HIS A 101 4.27 -6.86 4.43
CA HIS A 101 3.81 -6.59 3.08
C HIS A 101 3.50 -7.90 2.33
N GLN A 102 2.73 -7.79 1.25
CA GLN A 102 2.51 -8.90 0.31
C GLN A 102 3.85 -9.36 -0.28
N PRO A 103 3.99 -10.66 -0.61
CA PRO A 103 5.22 -11.23 -1.20
C PRO A 103 5.31 -10.96 -2.71
N GLU A 104 5.24 -9.70 -3.10
CA GLU A 104 5.29 -9.24 -4.48
C GLU A 104 6.56 -8.42 -4.78
N LEU A 105 6.78 -8.09 -6.05
CA LEU A 105 7.92 -7.26 -6.48
C LEU A 105 7.59 -5.77 -6.31
N PHE A 106 7.61 -5.31 -5.08
CA PHE A 106 7.27 -3.94 -4.72
C PHE A 106 8.43 -2.94 -4.97
N HIS A 107 8.15 -1.66 -4.82
CA HIS A 107 9.15 -0.60 -5.00
C HIS A 107 10.09 -0.43 -3.78
N PRO A 108 11.30 0.17 -3.94
CA PRO A 108 12.29 0.30 -2.86
C PRO A 108 11.77 0.97 -1.58
N GLY A 109 10.83 1.91 -1.69
CA GLY A 109 10.24 2.58 -0.52
C GLY A 109 9.40 1.66 0.36
N VAL A 110 8.91 0.53 -0.15
CA VAL A 110 8.31 -0.54 0.66
C VAL A 110 9.40 -1.35 1.34
N TRP A 111 10.47 -1.68 0.62
CA TRP A 111 11.59 -2.44 1.18
C TRP A 111 12.35 -1.69 2.28
N LEU A 112 12.37 -0.36 2.22
CA LEU A 112 12.93 0.48 3.29
C LEU A 112 12.31 0.18 4.67
N LYS A 113 11.06 -0.26 4.73
CA LYS A 113 10.44 -0.70 6.00
C LYS A 113 11.18 -1.86 6.64
N ASN A 114 11.66 -2.84 5.83
CA ASN A 114 12.37 -4.00 6.36
C ASN A 114 13.72 -3.57 6.98
N GLY A 115 14.44 -2.64 6.33
CA GLY A 115 15.63 -2.02 6.93
C GLY A 115 15.31 -1.24 8.21
N ALA A 116 14.16 -0.57 8.26
CA ALA A 116 13.73 0.13 9.47
C ALA A 116 13.34 -0.84 10.60
N LEU A 117 12.77 -2.02 10.31
CA LEU A 117 12.52 -3.04 11.32
C LEU A 117 13.81 -3.46 12.03
N ASP A 118 14.86 -3.76 11.26
CA ASP A 118 16.18 -4.13 11.79
C ASP A 118 16.78 -2.98 12.60
N ALA A 119 16.80 -1.76 12.04
CA ALA A 119 17.38 -0.60 12.71
C ALA A 119 16.66 -0.24 14.02
N TYR A 120 15.35 -0.28 14.03
CA TYR A 120 14.54 -0.04 15.23
C TYR A 120 14.77 -1.13 16.28
N ALA A 121 14.76 -2.41 15.87
CA ALA A 121 15.00 -3.51 16.80
C ALA A 121 16.39 -3.41 17.46
N ARG A 122 17.43 -3.10 16.69
CA ARG A 122 18.77 -2.87 17.23
C ARG A 122 18.80 -1.70 18.22
N ALA A 123 18.14 -0.59 17.91
CA ALA A 123 18.10 0.59 18.77
C ALA A 123 17.50 0.28 20.16
N VAL A 124 16.52 -0.62 20.23
CA VAL A 124 15.83 -1.00 21.47
C VAL A 124 16.28 -2.36 22.02
N SER A 125 17.35 -2.97 21.51
CA SER A 125 17.79 -4.34 21.85
C SER A 125 16.65 -5.36 21.76
N GLY A 126 15.81 -5.21 20.74
CA GLY A 126 14.60 -5.97 20.50
C GLY A 126 14.72 -7.00 19.40
N THR A 127 13.59 -7.55 18.99
CA THR A 127 13.47 -8.51 17.88
C THR A 127 12.62 -7.89 16.75
N ALA A 128 13.11 -8.00 15.52
CA ALA A 128 12.38 -7.58 14.32
C ALA A 128 11.65 -8.76 13.68
N ILE A 129 10.35 -8.58 13.35
CA ILE A 129 9.56 -9.59 12.63
C ILE A 129 8.89 -8.93 11.41
N ASN A 130 9.17 -9.47 10.22
CA ASN A 130 8.47 -9.09 9.00
C ASN A 130 7.36 -10.11 8.68
N LEU A 131 6.11 -9.65 8.66
CA LEU A 131 4.97 -10.48 8.24
C LEU A 131 4.93 -10.57 6.71
N VAL A 132 4.95 -11.79 6.19
CA VAL A 132 4.65 -12.07 4.79
C VAL A 132 3.13 -12.16 4.66
N VAL A 133 2.50 -11.14 4.05
CA VAL A 133 1.03 -11.08 3.90
C VAL A 133 0.61 -11.96 2.72
N ASP A 134 0.73 -13.27 2.90
CA ASP A 134 0.43 -14.30 1.92
C ASP A 134 -1.06 -14.64 1.82
N THR A 135 -1.86 -14.17 2.76
CA THR A 135 -3.32 -14.31 2.75
C THR A 135 -4.01 -13.31 1.82
N ASP A 136 -3.26 -12.34 1.29
CA ASP A 136 -3.79 -11.40 0.32
C ASP A 136 -3.75 -11.98 -1.10
N ARG A 137 -4.43 -11.29 -2.01
CA ARG A 137 -4.68 -11.72 -3.38
C ARG A 137 -3.43 -11.60 -4.25
N CYS A 138 -3.07 -12.69 -4.93
CA CYS A 138 -2.10 -12.66 -6.02
C CYS A 138 -2.78 -12.11 -7.29
N VAL A 139 -2.57 -10.83 -7.60
CA VAL A 139 -3.24 -10.15 -8.72
C VAL A 139 -2.46 -10.30 -10.03
N HIS A 140 -1.14 -10.21 -9.95
CA HIS A 140 -0.28 -10.16 -11.14
C HIS A 140 0.93 -11.07 -11.01
N THR A 141 1.19 -11.84 -12.06
CA THR A 141 2.39 -12.66 -12.25
C THR A 141 3.28 -12.11 -13.37
N ARG A 142 3.26 -10.78 -13.55
CA ARG A 142 4.05 -10.04 -14.54
C ARG A 142 4.51 -8.71 -13.97
N VAL A 143 5.59 -8.19 -14.51
CA VAL A 143 6.16 -6.90 -14.12
C VAL A 143 6.28 -6.01 -15.35
N GLY A 144 5.93 -4.74 -15.21
CA GLY A 144 6.18 -3.73 -16.25
C GLY A 144 7.63 -3.28 -16.21
N VAL A 145 8.41 -3.66 -17.23
CA VAL A 145 9.78 -3.18 -17.41
C VAL A 145 9.73 -1.88 -18.23
N PRO A 146 10.32 -0.77 -17.74
CA PRO A 146 10.37 0.47 -18.51
C PRO A 146 11.33 0.32 -19.68
N VAL A 147 10.86 0.65 -20.88
CA VAL A 147 11.64 0.61 -22.11
C VAL A 147 11.40 1.88 -22.94
N GLY A 148 12.31 2.19 -23.85
CA GLY A 148 12.22 3.31 -24.76
C GLY A 148 13.02 4.54 -24.30
N THR A 149 12.65 5.70 -24.82
CA THR A 149 13.33 6.98 -24.62
C THR A 149 12.46 7.98 -23.86
N PRO A 150 12.99 9.13 -23.42
CA PRO A 150 12.18 10.17 -22.79
C PRO A 150 11.04 10.72 -23.65
N ARG A 151 11.05 10.46 -24.95
CA ARG A 151 10.00 10.87 -25.88
C ARG A 151 8.97 9.78 -26.12
N GLU A 152 9.41 8.51 -26.06
CA GLU A 152 8.61 7.33 -26.40
C GLU A 152 8.90 6.20 -25.40
N ALA A 153 8.52 6.37 -24.13
CA ALA A 153 8.63 5.33 -23.13
C ALA A 153 7.29 4.61 -22.92
N HIS A 154 7.38 3.30 -22.69
CA HIS A 154 6.26 2.46 -22.29
C HIS A 154 6.71 1.36 -21.32
N LEU A 155 5.77 0.64 -20.75
CA LEU A 155 6.04 -0.55 -19.94
C LEU A 155 5.86 -1.79 -20.81
N GLU A 156 6.93 -2.58 -20.92
CA GLU A 156 6.85 -3.93 -21.48
C GLU A 156 6.48 -4.90 -20.38
N ASN A 157 5.35 -5.59 -20.51
CA ASN A 157 4.88 -6.53 -19.50
C ASN A 157 5.59 -7.87 -19.62
N VAL A 158 6.51 -8.15 -18.70
CA VAL A 158 7.27 -9.40 -18.65
C VAL A 158 6.65 -10.34 -17.61
N PRO A 159 6.05 -11.45 -18.01
CA PRO A 159 5.50 -12.42 -17.06
C PRO A 159 6.64 -13.20 -16.37
N PHE A 160 6.48 -13.42 -15.06
CA PHE A 160 7.36 -14.32 -14.31
C PHE A 160 6.68 -15.67 -13.98
N ASP A 161 5.38 -15.80 -14.17
CA ASP A 161 4.67 -17.07 -14.15
C ASP A 161 3.44 -17.01 -15.06
N ALA A 162 2.88 -18.14 -15.42
CA ALA A 162 1.66 -18.23 -16.20
C ALA A 162 0.46 -17.62 -15.43
N PRO A 163 -0.54 -17.07 -16.12
CA PRO A 163 -1.75 -16.57 -15.48
C PRO A 163 -2.53 -17.71 -14.82
N ALA A 164 -3.26 -17.38 -13.77
CA ALA A 164 -4.19 -18.27 -13.07
C ALA A 164 -5.41 -17.50 -12.62
N ASP A 165 -6.42 -18.23 -12.16
CA ASP A 165 -7.56 -17.67 -11.47
C ASP A 165 -7.11 -16.90 -10.22
N GLU A 166 -7.93 -15.93 -9.83
CA GLU A 166 -7.65 -15.11 -8.66
C GLU A 166 -7.70 -15.93 -7.37
N MET A 167 -6.58 -15.97 -6.66
CA MET A 167 -6.43 -16.67 -5.37
C MET A 167 -5.49 -15.93 -4.43
N ALA A 168 -5.43 -16.35 -3.16
CA ALA A 168 -4.45 -15.85 -2.21
C ALA A 168 -3.03 -16.32 -2.57
N TRP A 169 -2.00 -15.54 -2.16
CA TRP A 169 -0.60 -15.95 -2.32
C TRP A 169 -0.29 -17.29 -1.65
N GLU A 170 -0.92 -17.59 -0.50
CA GLU A 170 -0.74 -18.86 0.21
C GLU A 170 -1.20 -20.08 -0.59
N GLU A 171 -2.11 -19.90 -1.54
CA GLU A 171 -2.63 -20.96 -2.40
C GLU A 171 -1.93 -21.02 -3.78
N ARG A 172 -1.12 -19.99 -4.09
CA ARG A 172 -0.52 -19.82 -5.41
C ARG A 172 0.77 -20.61 -5.54
N GLY A 173 0.71 -21.74 -6.26
CA GLY A 173 1.89 -22.45 -6.75
C GLY A 173 2.49 -21.81 -7.98
N ILE A 174 3.68 -22.25 -8.37
CA ILE A 174 4.31 -21.91 -9.65
C ILE A 174 3.73 -22.81 -10.73
N ILE A 175 3.14 -22.23 -11.77
CA ILE A 175 2.46 -22.95 -12.85
C ILE A 175 3.43 -23.31 -13.98
N ASP A 176 4.29 -22.37 -14.35
CA ASP A 176 5.29 -22.54 -15.41
C ASP A 176 6.71 -22.33 -14.86
N PRO A 177 7.37 -23.40 -14.40
CA PRO A 177 8.75 -23.32 -13.87
C PRO A 177 9.77 -22.77 -14.87
N SER A 178 9.57 -23.02 -16.19
CA SER A 178 10.48 -22.54 -17.23
C SER A 178 10.33 -21.05 -17.42
N LEU A 179 9.09 -20.55 -17.46
CA LEU A 179 8.79 -19.13 -17.54
C LEU A 179 9.32 -18.41 -16.29
N PHE A 180 9.17 -19.01 -15.11
CA PHE A 180 9.69 -18.49 -13.85
C PHE A 180 11.22 -18.41 -13.88
N ALA A 181 11.90 -19.51 -14.22
CA ALA A 181 13.37 -19.54 -14.25
C ALA A 181 13.97 -18.49 -15.22
N SER A 182 13.37 -18.30 -16.39
CA SER A 182 13.87 -17.37 -17.43
C SER A 182 13.56 -15.89 -17.18
N PHE A 183 12.69 -15.55 -16.23
CA PHE A 183 12.24 -14.17 -16.03
C PHE A 183 13.38 -13.20 -15.74
N GLY A 184 14.30 -13.57 -14.84
CA GLY A 184 15.42 -12.69 -14.46
C GLY A 184 16.26 -12.25 -15.66
N GLU A 185 16.54 -13.16 -16.59
CA GLU A 185 17.28 -12.85 -17.82
C GLU A 185 16.46 -12.01 -18.78
N ARG A 186 15.20 -12.39 -19.03
CA ARG A 186 14.31 -11.67 -19.96
C ARG A 186 14.08 -10.22 -19.53
N ALA A 187 13.76 -10.00 -18.26
CA ALA A 187 13.55 -8.66 -17.73
C ALA A 187 14.84 -7.84 -17.68
N SER A 188 15.97 -8.44 -17.27
CA SER A 188 17.27 -7.75 -17.26
C SER A 188 17.76 -7.35 -18.65
N ARG A 189 17.46 -8.14 -19.69
CA ARG A 189 17.80 -7.81 -21.07
C ARG A 189 17.03 -6.58 -21.56
N LEU A 190 15.75 -6.49 -21.27
CA LEU A 190 14.93 -5.34 -21.61
C LEU A 190 15.32 -4.08 -20.84
N LEU A 191 15.68 -4.25 -19.55
CA LEU A 191 16.08 -3.14 -18.69
C LEU A 191 17.50 -2.63 -18.98
N ALA A 192 18.37 -3.42 -19.64
CA ALA A 192 19.79 -3.12 -19.84
C ALA A 192 20.09 -1.73 -20.42
N PRO A 193 19.30 -1.14 -21.34
CA PRO A 193 19.52 0.22 -21.81
C PRO A 193 19.38 1.30 -20.73
N ILE A 194 18.60 1.03 -19.67
CA ILE A 194 18.35 1.96 -18.55
C ILE A 194 19.25 1.61 -17.36
N GLU A 195 19.31 0.32 -17.01
CA GLU A 195 20.14 -0.19 -15.91
C GLU A 195 20.79 -1.50 -16.33
N PRO A 196 22.08 -1.48 -16.67
CA PRO A 196 22.80 -2.66 -17.17
C PRO A 196 23.06 -3.72 -16.09
N ASN A 197 23.09 -3.32 -14.81
CA ASN A 197 23.46 -4.20 -13.68
C ASN A 197 22.39 -4.21 -12.58
N PRO A 198 21.12 -4.53 -12.90
CA PRO A 198 20.08 -4.61 -11.89
C PRO A 198 20.37 -5.77 -10.93
N ILE A 199 20.02 -5.62 -9.66
CA ILE A 199 20.20 -6.68 -8.66
C ILE A 199 19.40 -7.95 -9.04
N LEU A 200 18.38 -7.81 -9.88
CA LEU A 200 17.57 -8.89 -10.43
C LEU A 200 18.42 -10.05 -10.98
N ARG A 201 19.54 -9.77 -11.63
CA ARG A 201 20.43 -10.80 -12.20
C ARG A 201 21.01 -11.73 -11.15
N ARG A 202 21.26 -11.22 -9.93
CA ARG A 202 21.83 -11.99 -8.81
C ARG A 202 20.77 -12.53 -7.87
N TRP A 203 19.66 -11.84 -7.77
CA TRP A 203 18.59 -12.22 -6.85
C TRP A 203 17.66 -13.28 -7.43
N TRP A 204 17.31 -13.20 -8.72
CA TRP A 204 16.36 -14.15 -9.32
C TRP A 204 16.77 -15.62 -9.23
N PRO A 205 18.05 -15.98 -9.39
CA PRO A 205 18.51 -17.36 -9.13
C PRO A 205 18.16 -17.87 -7.73
N LEU A 206 18.21 -17.03 -6.70
CA LEU A 206 17.77 -17.40 -5.34
C LEU A 206 16.26 -17.67 -5.29
N ALA A 207 15.46 -16.89 -6.00
CA ALA A 207 14.02 -17.11 -6.09
C ALA A 207 13.71 -18.45 -6.80
N VAL A 208 14.46 -18.80 -7.83
CA VAL A 208 14.34 -20.09 -8.53
C VAL A 208 14.71 -21.25 -7.62
N GLU A 209 15.80 -21.12 -6.84
CA GLU A 209 16.21 -22.12 -5.85
C GLU A 209 15.11 -22.34 -4.80
N ARG A 210 14.62 -21.27 -4.17
CA ARG A 210 13.53 -21.35 -3.18
C ARG A 210 12.25 -21.92 -3.78
N ALA A 211 11.94 -21.60 -5.03
CA ALA A 211 10.80 -22.14 -5.76
C ALA A 211 10.86 -23.66 -5.90
N GLY A 212 12.06 -24.22 -6.12
CA GLY A 212 12.29 -25.66 -6.18
C GLY A 212 12.04 -26.39 -4.84
N GLU A 213 12.18 -25.69 -3.72
CA GLU A 213 12.01 -26.27 -2.39
C GLU A 213 10.58 -26.09 -1.85
N CYS A 214 10.02 -24.87 -1.91
CA CYS A 214 8.72 -24.58 -1.28
C CYS A 214 7.52 -24.74 -2.22
N HIS A 215 7.72 -24.75 -3.54
CA HIS A 215 6.69 -24.86 -4.59
C HIS A 215 5.57 -23.79 -4.52
N ARG A 216 5.74 -22.75 -3.69
CA ARG A 216 4.78 -21.64 -3.50
C ARG A 216 5.39 -20.35 -4.00
N LEU A 217 4.70 -19.71 -4.94
CA LEU A 217 5.20 -18.50 -5.62
C LEU A 217 5.55 -17.38 -4.63
N GLY A 218 4.60 -16.99 -3.77
CA GLY A 218 4.81 -15.89 -2.82
C GLY A 218 5.90 -16.19 -1.80
N ILE A 219 5.94 -17.41 -1.28
CA ILE A 219 6.96 -17.84 -0.31
C ILE A 219 8.36 -17.84 -0.94
N ALA A 220 8.49 -18.34 -2.18
CA ALA A 220 9.77 -18.32 -2.89
C ALA A 220 10.32 -16.89 -3.07
N LEU A 221 9.47 -15.95 -3.45
CA LEU A 221 9.85 -14.53 -3.60
C LEU A 221 10.24 -13.89 -2.26
N ALA A 222 9.46 -14.16 -1.19
CA ALA A 222 9.74 -13.63 0.15
C ALA A 222 11.05 -14.18 0.70
N GLN A 223 11.24 -15.49 0.72
CA GLN A 223 12.44 -16.15 1.23
C GLN A 223 13.71 -15.73 0.47
N ALA A 224 13.63 -15.64 -0.88
CA ALA A 224 14.75 -15.18 -1.69
C ALA A 224 15.14 -13.72 -1.37
N ARG A 225 14.16 -12.83 -1.17
CA ARG A 225 14.39 -11.45 -0.75
C ARG A 225 15.01 -11.42 0.65
N HIS A 226 14.48 -12.18 1.58
CA HIS A 226 14.96 -12.23 2.96
C HIS A 226 16.37 -12.83 3.07
N SER A 227 16.72 -13.81 2.23
CA SER A 227 18.09 -14.32 2.11
C SER A 227 19.06 -13.24 1.58
N LEU A 228 18.58 -12.34 0.71
CA LEU A 228 19.39 -11.19 0.28
C LEU A 228 19.57 -10.18 1.41
N GLU A 229 18.56 -9.97 2.26
CA GLU A 229 18.61 -9.07 3.43
C GLU A 229 19.69 -9.49 4.44
N ALA A 230 19.93 -10.80 4.59
CA ALA A 230 21.04 -11.30 5.40
C ALA A 230 22.42 -10.77 4.92
N ARG A 231 22.60 -10.60 3.61
CA ARG A 231 23.82 -10.02 3.05
C ARG A 231 23.97 -8.52 3.32
N PHE A 232 22.89 -7.87 3.74
CA PHE A 232 22.91 -6.48 4.23
C PHE A 232 23.16 -6.41 5.74
N GLY A 233 23.25 -7.56 6.41
CA GLY A 233 23.47 -7.68 7.84
C GLY A 233 22.18 -7.51 8.66
N TRP A 234 21.00 -7.69 8.06
CA TRP A 234 19.74 -7.59 8.80
C TRP A 234 19.38 -8.91 9.49
N GLU A 235 19.00 -8.80 10.75
CA GLU A 235 18.68 -9.92 11.66
C GLU A 235 17.18 -10.03 11.92
N THR A 236 16.38 -9.80 10.88
CA THR A 236 14.92 -9.91 10.96
C THR A 236 14.48 -11.37 10.89
N LEU A 237 13.40 -11.71 11.61
CA LEU A 237 12.64 -12.93 11.40
C LEU A 237 11.52 -12.68 10.39
N GLU A 238 11.07 -13.72 9.70
CA GLU A 238 9.85 -13.67 8.88
C GLU A 238 8.79 -14.64 9.39
N LEU A 239 7.53 -14.27 9.20
CA LEU A 239 6.39 -15.11 9.51
C LEU A 239 5.28 -14.90 8.48
N PRO A 240 4.85 -15.93 7.73
CA PRO A 240 3.65 -15.85 6.91
C PRO A 240 2.41 -15.62 7.77
N VAL A 241 1.52 -14.73 7.32
CA VAL A 241 0.24 -14.49 8.01
C VAL A 241 -0.59 -15.77 8.04
N SER A 242 -0.53 -16.60 7.00
CA SER A 242 -1.19 -17.90 6.97
C SER A 242 -0.74 -18.86 8.10
N GLU A 243 0.50 -18.75 8.56
CA GLU A 243 1.00 -19.51 9.72
C GLU A 243 0.61 -18.84 11.03
N MET A 244 0.74 -17.51 11.11
CA MET A 244 0.37 -16.73 12.30
C MET A 244 -1.10 -16.97 12.72
N VAL A 245 -2.03 -17.00 11.78
CA VAL A 245 -3.46 -17.17 12.09
C VAL A 245 -3.84 -18.58 12.53
N ARG A 246 -2.93 -19.55 12.40
CA ARG A 246 -3.09 -20.93 12.90
C ARG A 246 -2.59 -21.13 14.32
N LEU A 247 -1.94 -20.14 14.90
CA LEU A 247 -1.46 -20.22 16.27
C LEU A 247 -2.65 -20.25 17.24
N PRO A 248 -2.68 -21.18 18.20
CA PRO A 248 -3.79 -21.34 19.14
C PRO A 248 -4.17 -20.03 19.85
N THR A 249 -3.18 -19.25 20.28
CA THR A 249 -3.42 -17.97 20.95
C THR A 249 -4.02 -16.91 20.01
N VAL A 250 -3.63 -16.89 18.74
CA VAL A 250 -4.23 -16.03 17.71
C VAL A 250 -5.66 -16.48 17.40
N MET A 251 -5.90 -17.82 17.35
CA MET A 251 -7.26 -18.36 17.20
C MET A 251 -8.17 -18.00 18.37
N VAL A 252 -7.65 -17.94 19.61
CA VAL A 252 -8.40 -17.43 20.76
C VAL A 252 -8.90 -15.99 20.50
N PHE A 253 -8.01 -15.11 20.06
CA PHE A 253 -8.39 -13.72 19.79
C PHE A 253 -9.33 -13.59 18.57
N MET A 254 -9.07 -14.36 17.51
CA MET A 254 -9.98 -14.41 16.35
C MET A 254 -11.37 -14.94 16.76
N GLY A 255 -11.43 -15.97 17.58
CA GLY A 255 -12.66 -16.53 18.12
C GLY A 255 -13.44 -15.50 18.95
N TRP A 256 -12.74 -14.71 19.78
CA TRP A 256 -13.35 -13.61 20.51
C TRP A 256 -13.95 -12.55 19.59
N LEU A 257 -13.21 -12.12 18.54
CA LEU A 257 -13.73 -11.17 17.54
C LEU A 257 -14.95 -11.72 16.80
N LEU A 258 -14.94 -13.00 16.48
CA LEU A 258 -16.05 -13.69 15.81
C LEU A 258 -17.28 -13.81 16.75
N ALA A 259 -17.06 -14.15 18.02
CA ALA A 259 -18.11 -14.20 19.02
C ALA A 259 -18.79 -12.83 19.23
N HIS A 260 -18.03 -11.74 19.08
CA HIS A 260 -18.53 -10.36 19.12
C HIS A 260 -18.75 -9.77 17.71
N GLY A 261 -19.01 -10.61 16.71
CA GLY A 261 -19.06 -10.24 15.32
C GLY A 261 -20.01 -9.09 14.96
N ARG A 262 -21.20 -9.01 15.61
CA ARG A 262 -22.14 -7.91 15.41
C ARG A 262 -21.57 -6.58 15.89
N ALA A 263 -21.00 -6.55 17.09
CA ALA A 263 -20.37 -5.34 17.63
C ALA A 263 -19.17 -4.91 16.78
N LEU A 264 -18.37 -5.87 16.28
CA LEU A 264 -17.27 -5.60 15.37
C LEU A 264 -17.77 -5.02 14.04
N HIS A 265 -18.83 -5.56 13.44
CA HIS A 265 -19.45 -5.03 12.23
C HIS A 265 -19.88 -3.57 12.41
N GLU A 266 -20.56 -3.28 13.51
CA GLU A 266 -21.06 -1.94 13.83
C GLU A 266 -19.89 -0.96 14.08
N ALA A 267 -18.90 -1.36 14.87
CA ALA A 267 -17.70 -0.56 15.15
C ALA A 267 -16.93 -0.25 13.85
N TYR A 268 -16.77 -1.24 12.98
CA TYR A 268 -16.07 -1.10 11.70
C TYR A 268 -16.77 -0.06 10.81
N ASN A 269 -18.08 -0.18 10.61
CA ASN A 269 -18.84 0.73 9.76
C ASN A 269 -18.92 2.16 10.34
N ALA A 270 -19.07 2.28 11.66
CA ALA A 270 -19.04 3.58 12.33
C ALA A 270 -17.69 4.28 12.17
N SER A 271 -16.58 3.54 12.31
CA SER A 271 -15.22 4.07 12.11
C SER A 271 -15.00 4.56 10.69
N ILE A 272 -15.48 3.83 9.68
CA ILE A 272 -15.41 4.26 8.27
C ILE A 272 -16.23 5.54 8.04
N ALA A 273 -17.44 5.62 8.58
CA ALA A 273 -18.30 6.78 8.42
C ALA A 273 -17.64 8.04 9.01
N ASP A 274 -17.05 7.92 10.21
CA ASP A 274 -16.35 9.02 10.86
C ASP A 274 -15.05 9.41 10.12
N TYR A 275 -14.27 8.43 9.67
CA TYR A 275 -13.09 8.69 8.85
C TYR A 275 -13.43 9.47 7.57
N ARG A 276 -14.46 9.02 6.83
CA ARG A 276 -14.90 9.68 5.60
C ARG A 276 -15.38 11.12 5.87
N ARG A 277 -16.08 11.33 6.96
CA ARG A 277 -16.56 12.66 7.38
C ARG A 277 -15.40 13.61 7.66
N VAL A 278 -14.40 13.16 8.45
CA VAL A 278 -13.25 13.98 8.83
C VAL A 278 -12.36 14.28 7.63
N HIS A 279 -12.06 13.28 6.79
CA HIS A 279 -11.18 13.43 5.63
C HIS A 279 -11.91 13.88 4.34
N LYS A 280 -13.23 14.18 4.42
CA LYS A 280 -14.06 14.62 3.28
C LYS A 280 -14.02 13.65 2.09
N VAL A 281 -13.94 12.35 2.35
CA VAL A 281 -13.89 11.30 1.33
C VAL A 281 -15.30 11.03 0.80
N ARG A 282 -15.51 11.20 -0.51
CA ARG A 282 -16.83 11.02 -1.14
C ARG A 282 -17.08 9.63 -1.72
N GLY A 283 -16.05 8.81 -1.90
CA GLY A 283 -16.16 7.48 -2.53
C GLY A 283 -16.49 6.37 -1.52
N ARG A 284 -17.55 5.59 -1.75
CA ARG A 284 -17.94 4.48 -0.86
C ARG A 284 -16.91 3.34 -0.77
N GLY A 285 -16.02 3.19 -1.74
CA GLY A 285 -14.95 2.19 -1.72
C GLY A 285 -13.67 2.65 -1.03
N ARG A 286 -13.59 3.90 -0.53
CA ARG A 286 -12.39 4.47 0.09
C ARG A 286 -12.68 4.96 1.51
N PRO A 287 -11.73 4.81 2.45
CA PRO A 287 -10.44 4.13 2.31
C PRO A 287 -10.58 2.62 2.13
N VAL A 288 -11.65 2.04 2.69
CA VAL A 288 -12.09 0.64 2.56
C VAL A 288 -13.61 0.60 2.36
N PRO A 289 -14.21 -0.45 1.77
CA PRO A 289 -15.66 -0.55 1.63
C PRO A 289 -16.35 -0.78 2.98
N ASP A 290 -17.59 -0.33 3.09
CA ASP A 290 -18.48 -0.68 4.20
C ASP A 290 -18.76 -2.19 4.21
N LEU A 291 -18.96 -2.74 5.39
CA LEU A 291 -19.47 -4.10 5.57
C LEU A 291 -20.97 -4.12 5.33
N ALA A 292 -21.44 -5.06 4.53
CA ALA A 292 -22.83 -5.17 4.11
C ALA A 292 -23.70 -5.93 5.12
N VAL A 293 -25.00 -5.68 5.08
CA VAL A 293 -26.02 -6.53 5.72
C VAL A 293 -26.88 -7.12 4.62
N ARG A 294 -27.21 -8.41 4.73
CA ARG A 294 -28.02 -9.18 3.79
C ARG A 294 -29.24 -9.73 4.53
N ASN A 295 -30.41 -9.64 3.89
CA ASN A 295 -31.69 -10.18 4.39
C ASN A 295 -32.31 -11.08 3.34
N ASP A 296 -31.50 -11.78 2.55
CA ASP A 296 -31.94 -12.58 1.40
C ASP A 296 -32.68 -13.84 1.83
N ILE A 297 -32.57 -14.25 3.10
CA ILE A 297 -33.22 -15.42 3.69
C ILE A 297 -34.03 -14.95 4.90
N PRO A 298 -35.28 -14.46 4.70
CA PRO A 298 -36.08 -13.85 5.78
C PRO A 298 -36.31 -14.77 6.99
N ALA A 299 -36.37 -16.07 6.78
CA ALA A 299 -36.58 -17.05 7.85
C ALA A 299 -35.38 -17.20 8.80
N GLU A 300 -34.19 -16.78 8.38
CA GLU A 300 -32.94 -16.88 9.15
C GLU A 300 -32.54 -15.56 9.84
N GLY A 301 -33.26 -14.48 9.56
CA GLY A 301 -32.87 -13.15 10.04
C GLY A 301 -31.70 -12.54 9.27
N PRO A 302 -31.12 -11.43 9.77
CA PRO A 302 -30.08 -10.70 9.07
C PRO A 302 -28.72 -11.40 9.12
N TRP A 303 -28.05 -11.43 7.97
CA TRP A 303 -26.66 -11.81 7.82
C TRP A 303 -25.80 -10.55 7.72
N PHE A 304 -24.80 -10.38 8.57
CA PHE A 304 -23.91 -9.24 8.57
C PHE A 304 -22.48 -9.62 8.13
N GLU A 305 -21.93 -8.85 7.21
CA GLU A 305 -20.58 -9.08 6.71
C GLU A 305 -19.55 -8.86 7.82
N LEU A 306 -18.56 -9.74 7.90
CA LEU A 306 -17.40 -9.61 8.79
C LEU A 306 -16.14 -9.27 7.99
N PRO A 307 -15.13 -8.62 8.59
CA PRO A 307 -13.89 -8.27 7.92
C PRO A 307 -12.93 -9.47 7.77
N TRP A 308 -13.43 -10.57 7.23
CA TRP A 308 -12.70 -11.78 6.87
C TRP A 308 -12.92 -12.16 5.42
N TRP A 309 -12.04 -13.04 4.94
CA TRP A 309 -12.18 -13.78 3.70
C TRP A 309 -12.38 -15.25 4.01
N ILE A 310 -13.16 -15.94 3.19
CA ILE A 310 -13.37 -17.39 3.27
C ILE A 310 -13.20 -18.02 1.89
N TRP A 311 -12.60 -19.21 1.85
CA TRP A 311 -12.54 -20.06 0.66
C TRP A 311 -12.25 -21.50 1.06
N SER A 312 -12.43 -22.42 0.11
CA SER A 312 -12.11 -23.83 0.28
C SER A 312 -10.97 -24.26 -0.65
N ARG A 313 -10.46 -25.48 -0.42
CA ARG A 313 -9.46 -26.07 -1.31
C ARG A 313 -9.98 -26.27 -2.74
N ASP A 314 -11.28 -26.54 -2.91
CA ASP A 314 -11.90 -26.82 -4.20
C ASP A 314 -12.22 -25.53 -4.97
N ASP A 315 -12.54 -24.45 -4.27
CA ASP A 315 -12.68 -23.11 -4.83
C ASP A 315 -11.83 -22.12 -4.04
N ARG A 316 -10.62 -21.84 -4.56
CA ARG A 316 -9.60 -20.99 -3.91
C ARG A 316 -9.86 -19.50 -4.05
N ARG A 317 -10.99 -19.09 -4.63
CA ARG A 317 -11.37 -17.68 -4.75
C ARG A 317 -11.76 -17.12 -3.40
N ARG A 318 -11.11 -16.04 -2.98
CA ARG A 318 -11.44 -15.36 -1.73
C ARG A 318 -12.82 -14.73 -1.81
N ARG A 319 -13.72 -15.12 -0.92
CA ARG A 319 -15.09 -14.63 -0.83
C ARG A 319 -15.30 -13.86 0.46
N ARG A 320 -16.24 -12.93 0.46
CA ARG A 320 -16.66 -12.20 1.65
C ARG A 320 -17.36 -13.16 2.63
N VAL A 321 -17.20 -12.90 3.92
CA VAL A 321 -17.82 -13.70 4.98
C VAL A 321 -18.98 -12.94 5.56
N PHE A 322 -20.10 -13.59 5.63
CA PHE A 322 -21.29 -13.13 6.34
C PHE A 322 -21.54 -14.03 7.54
N ALA A 323 -21.98 -13.44 8.64
CA ALA A 323 -22.26 -14.12 9.89
C ALA A 323 -23.73 -13.97 10.26
N ASN A 324 -24.28 -15.01 10.87
CA ASN A 324 -25.58 -15.01 11.51
C ASN A 324 -25.46 -15.59 12.91
N THR A 325 -26.12 -14.97 13.88
CA THR A 325 -26.07 -15.33 15.31
C THR A 325 -27.46 -15.54 15.91
N GLU A 326 -28.47 -15.79 15.09
CA GLU A 326 -29.85 -15.99 15.55
C GLU A 326 -30.02 -17.31 16.33
N THR A 327 -29.16 -18.31 16.05
CA THR A 327 -29.16 -19.56 16.81
C THR A 327 -28.27 -19.41 18.06
N PRO A 328 -28.82 -19.53 19.29
CA PRO A 328 -28.05 -19.40 20.51
C PRO A 328 -26.85 -20.34 20.58
N GLY A 329 -25.69 -19.81 21.00
CA GLY A 329 -24.44 -20.57 21.13
C GLY A 329 -23.75 -20.95 19.82
N THR A 330 -24.31 -20.52 18.67
CA THR A 330 -23.82 -20.88 17.34
C THR A 330 -23.56 -19.64 16.49
N LEU A 331 -22.40 -19.61 15.83
CA LEU A 331 -22.08 -18.67 14.77
C LEU A 331 -22.18 -19.39 13.43
N ALA A 332 -23.13 -19.01 12.60
CA ALA A 332 -23.15 -19.46 11.22
C ALA A 332 -22.33 -18.50 10.34
N LEU A 333 -21.40 -19.03 9.55
CA LEU A 333 -20.62 -18.28 8.57
C LEU A 333 -21.00 -18.75 7.16
N SER A 334 -21.11 -17.82 6.22
CA SER A 334 -21.41 -18.11 4.81
C SER A 334 -20.77 -17.09 3.89
N ASP A 335 -20.44 -17.49 2.66
CA ASP A 335 -20.14 -16.58 1.54
C ASP A 335 -21.41 -16.10 0.82
N MET A 336 -22.59 -16.55 1.26
CA MET A 336 -23.92 -16.34 0.65
C MET A 336 -24.06 -16.94 -0.76
N GLU A 337 -23.19 -17.90 -1.12
CA GLU A 337 -23.23 -18.60 -2.41
C GLU A 337 -23.18 -20.12 -2.23
N THR A 338 -22.01 -20.65 -1.83
CA THR A 338 -21.75 -22.10 -1.80
C THR A 338 -21.22 -22.60 -0.47
N LEU A 339 -20.62 -21.74 0.33
CA LEU A 339 -20.01 -22.09 1.60
C LEU A 339 -20.93 -21.70 2.76
N ARG A 340 -21.19 -22.66 3.63
CA ARG A 340 -21.85 -22.47 4.91
C ARG A 340 -21.26 -23.39 5.95
N VAL A 341 -20.95 -22.86 7.12
CA VAL A 341 -20.45 -23.61 8.27
C VAL A 341 -21.06 -23.06 9.55
N GLU A 342 -21.41 -23.95 10.46
CA GLU A 342 -21.89 -23.60 11.79
C GLU A 342 -20.81 -23.95 12.82
N LEU A 343 -20.48 -22.97 13.64
CA LEU A 343 -19.40 -23.05 14.62
C LEU A 343 -19.97 -22.83 16.03
N PRO A 344 -19.55 -23.60 17.04
CA PRO A 344 -19.92 -23.39 18.42
C PRO A 344 -19.15 -22.20 19.03
N ILE A 345 -19.34 -21.03 18.43
CA ILE A 345 -18.68 -19.77 18.81
C ILE A 345 -19.75 -18.78 19.24
N SER A 346 -19.68 -18.37 20.50
CA SER A 346 -20.47 -17.31 21.10
C SER A 346 -19.72 -16.68 22.25
N PRO A 347 -20.15 -15.53 22.81
CA PRO A 347 -19.52 -14.91 23.99
C PRO A 347 -19.49 -15.84 25.22
N GLU A 348 -20.42 -16.79 25.32
CA GLU A 348 -20.56 -17.71 26.44
C GLU A 348 -19.72 -18.99 26.27
N THR A 349 -19.18 -19.25 25.09
CA THR A 349 -18.35 -20.45 24.84
C THR A 349 -16.89 -20.20 25.28
N SER A 350 -16.23 -21.27 25.76
CA SER A 350 -14.83 -21.16 26.22
C SER A 350 -13.86 -20.93 25.07
N PRO A 351 -12.72 -20.25 25.31
CA PRO A 351 -11.66 -20.05 24.30
C PRO A 351 -11.16 -21.35 23.66
N SER A 352 -11.11 -22.46 24.41
CA SER A 352 -10.73 -23.77 23.85
C SER A 352 -11.67 -24.25 22.76
N LYS A 353 -12.99 -24.04 22.93
CA LYS A 353 -13.97 -24.39 21.89
C LYS A 353 -13.82 -23.51 20.64
N TRP A 354 -13.41 -22.26 20.78
CA TRP A 354 -13.11 -21.41 19.63
C TRP A 354 -11.91 -21.94 18.84
N VAL A 355 -10.84 -22.30 19.55
CA VAL A 355 -9.65 -22.91 18.92
C VAL A 355 -10.02 -24.21 18.22
N ASP A 356 -10.74 -25.12 18.88
CA ASP A 356 -11.19 -26.39 18.29
C ASP A 356 -12.05 -26.18 17.03
N ALA A 357 -12.94 -25.18 17.05
CA ALA A 357 -13.80 -24.87 15.91
C ALA A 357 -13.00 -24.34 14.72
N LEU A 358 -12.09 -23.40 14.95
CA LEU A 358 -11.25 -22.81 13.91
C LEU A 358 -10.21 -23.82 13.38
N SER A 359 -9.63 -24.66 14.23
CA SER A 359 -8.72 -25.72 13.82
C SER A 359 -9.41 -26.74 12.92
N ARG A 360 -10.64 -27.16 13.27
CA ARG A 360 -11.44 -28.06 12.41
C ARG A 360 -11.74 -27.44 11.03
N MET A 361 -11.97 -26.14 10.92
CA MET A 361 -12.11 -25.48 9.61
C MET A 361 -10.83 -25.69 8.78
N GLU A 362 -9.65 -25.43 9.37
CA GLU A 362 -8.37 -25.63 8.69
C GLU A 362 -8.15 -27.09 8.25
N GLU A 363 -8.46 -28.07 9.12
CA GLU A 363 -8.36 -29.50 8.84
C GLU A 363 -9.26 -29.91 7.67
N HIS A 364 -10.48 -29.33 7.58
CA HIS A 364 -11.39 -29.55 6.47
C HIS A 364 -11.08 -28.68 5.25
N SER A 365 -9.88 -28.09 5.20
CA SER A 365 -9.43 -27.26 4.09
C SER A 365 -10.30 -26.04 3.81
N LEU A 366 -10.99 -25.54 4.82
CA LEU A 366 -11.74 -24.29 4.77
C LEU A 366 -10.90 -23.19 5.41
N ARG A 367 -10.54 -22.20 4.60
CA ARG A 367 -9.68 -21.09 5.01
C ARG A 367 -10.52 -19.89 5.45
N LEU A 368 -10.29 -19.44 6.67
CA LEU A 368 -10.84 -18.19 7.21
C LEU A 368 -9.67 -17.25 7.51
N ARG A 369 -9.56 -16.14 6.76
CA ARG A 369 -8.41 -15.23 6.84
C ARG A 369 -8.86 -13.81 7.14
N PRO A 370 -8.24 -13.14 8.13
CA PRO A 370 -8.56 -11.75 8.46
C PRO A 370 -8.20 -10.81 7.31
N ARG A 371 -9.00 -9.75 7.12
CA ARG A 371 -8.63 -8.63 6.25
C ARG A 371 -7.59 -7.75 6.94
N ALA A 372 -6.91 -6.90 6.19
CA ALA A 372 -5.76 -6.12 6.63
C ALA A 372 -5.94 -5.42 7.99
N LEU A 373 -7.08 -4.75 8.25
CA LEU A 373 -7.32 -4.07 9.52
C LEU A 373 -7.34 -5.04 10.72
N ILE A 374 -7.86 -6.24 10.54
CA ILE A 374 -7.87 -7.27 11.60
C ILE A 374 -6.49 -7.89 11.76
N THR A 375 -5.75 -8.10 10.66
CA THR A 375 -4.37 -8.60 10.72
C THR A 375 -3.48 -7.63 11.51
N THR A 376 -3.57 -6.32 11.24
CA THR A 376 -2.81 -5.31 11.98
C THR A 376 -3.29 -5.17 13.43
N MET A 377 -4.58 -5.33 13.69
CA MET A 377 -5.13 -5.38 15.05
C MET A 377 -4.50 -6.54 15.85
N VAL A 378 -4.48 -7.76 15.31
CA VAL A 378 -3.84 -8.93 15.93
C VAL A 378 -2.36 -8.64 16.21
N ALA A 379 -1.61 -8.19 15.21
CA ALA A 379 -0.19 -7.92 15.34
C ALA A 379 0.11 -6.86 16.42
N ARG A 380 -0.65 -5.76 16.44
CA ARG A 380 -0.43 -4.63 17.36
C ARG A 380 -0.90 -4.89 18.79
N LEU A 381 -2.01 -5.60 18.95
CA LEU A 381 -2.52 -5.86 20.31
C LEU A 381 -1.81 -7.02 20.99
N LEU A 382 -1.48 -8.08 20.25
CA LEU A 382 -0.97 -9.32 20.84
C LEU A 382 0.55 -9.48 20.76
N VAL A 383 1.24 -8.87 19.80
CA VAL A 383 2.65 -9.18 19.53
C VAL A 383 3.53 -7.93 19.60
N ALA A 384 3.36 -7.00 18.67
CA ALA A 384 4.28 -5.90 18.44
C ALA A 384 4.27 -4.85 19.55
N ASP A 385 5.43 -4.40 20.01
CA ASP A 385 5.52 -3.15 20.78
C ASP A 385 5.39 -1.95 19.83
N VAL A 386 5.93 -2.05 18.61
CA VAL A 386 5.72 -1.07 17.55
C VAL A 386 5.46 -1.80 16.23
N PHE A 387 4.42 -1.39 15.52
CA PHE A 387 4.17 -1.83 14.14
C PHE A 387 4.57 -0.74 13.16
N VAL A 388 5.35 -1.10 12.12
CA VAL A 388 5.88 -0.17 11.12
C VAL A 388 5.04 -0.22 9.86
N HIS A 389 4.35 0.86 9.57
CA HIS A 389 3.57 1.02 8.34
C HIS A 389 4.32 1.79 7.25
N GLY A 390 3.94 1.54 6.00
CA GLY A 390 4.11 2.53 4.93
C GLY A 390 3.01 3.59 5.01
N ILE A 391 3.10 4.64 4.19
CA ILE A 391 2.14 5.76 4.18
C ILE A 391 0.69 5.29 3.96
N GLY A 392 0.49 4.36 3.04
CA GLY A 392 -0.85 3.80 2.77
C GLY A 392 -1.40 3.04 3.97
N GLY A 393 -0.60 2.13 4.55
CA GLY A 393 -0.95 1.38 5.74
C GLY A 393 -1.31 2.28 6.93
N ALA A 394 -0.46 3.27 7.23
CA ALA A 394 -0.69 4.23 8.30
C ALA A 394 -2.00 5.02 8.14
N ALA A 395 -2.38 5.35 6.91
CA ALA A 395 -3.64 6.04 6.64
C ALA A 395 -4.87 5.17 6.97
N TYR A 396 -4.82 3.87 6.65
CA TYR A 396 -5.91 2.93 6.92
C TYR A 396 -5.94 2.47 8.38
N ASP A 397 -4.79 2.36 9.02
CA ASP A 397 -4.67 1.80 10.36
C ASP A 397 -5.24 2.73 11.45
N GLN A 398 -5.49 3.99 11.13
CA GLN A 398 -6.32 4.88 11.94
C GLN A 398 -7.75 4.34 12.13
N LEU A 399 -8.26 3.56 11.17
CA LEU A 399 -9.54 2.85 11.32
C LEU A 399 -9.41 1.73 12.37
N THR A 400 -8.31 0.97 12.33
CA THR A 400 -8.01 -0.04 13.36
C THR A 400 -7.99 0.58 14.74
N ASP A 401 -7.36 1.74 14.91
CA ASP A 401 -7.34 2.47 16.20
C ASP A 401 -8.75 2.79 16.71
N ASP A 402 -9.62 3.29 15.84
CA ASP A 402 -10.98 3.65 16.22
C ASP A 402 -11.86 2.41 16.47
N ILE A 403 -11.71 1.35 15.68
CA ILE A 403 -12.39 0.06 15.91
C ILE A 403 -12.00 -0.52 17.27
N VAL A 404 -10.70 -0.53 17.61
CA VAL A 404 -10.22 -1.01 18.92
C VAL A 404 -10.85 -0.21 20.05
N ARG A 405 -10.85 1.13 19.99
CA ARG A 405 -11.49 1.98 21.01
C ARG A 405 -12.96 1.67 21.20
N ARG A 406 -13.69 1.47 20.08
CA ARG A 406 -15.14 1.15 20.14
C ARG A 406 -15.41 -0.21 20.76
N LEU A 407 -14.53 -1.19 20.50
CA LEU A 407 -14.69 -2.54 21.03
C LEU A 407 -14.22 -2.70 22.47
N THR A 408 -13.18 -1.99 22.87
CA THR A 408 -12.49 -2.23 24.15
C THR A 408 -12.53 -1.05 25.12
N GLY A 409 -12.86 0.15 24.63
CA GLY A 409 -12.78 1.39 25.39
C GLY A 409 -11.35 1.91 25.61
N CYS A 410 -10.33 1.23 25.09
CA CYS A 410 -8.92 1.56 25.30
C CYS A 410 -8.24 2.11 24.05
N ASP A 411 -7.22 2.95 24.25
CA ASP A 411 -6.36 3.43 23.17
C ASP A 411 -5.36 2.33 22.74
N PRO A 412 -5.31 1.95 21.46
CA PRO A 412 -4.38 0.94 20.98
C PRO A 412 -2.93 1.47 20.95
N PRO A 413 -1.93 0.55 20.99
CA PRO A 413 -0.53 0.91 20.77
C PRO A 413 -0.36 1.69 19.46
N ARG A 414 0.51 2.71 19.45
CA ARG A 414 0.78 3.55 18.27
C ARG A 414 1.71 2.83 17.30
N HIS A 415 1.68 3.24 16.03
CA HIS A 415 2.54 2.70 14.97
C HIS A 415 3.57 3.71 14.51
N ALA A 416 4.67 3.22 13.92
CA ALA A 416 5.66 4.00 13.21
C ALA A 416 5.31 4.08 11.71
N VAL A 417 5.83 5.11 11.03
CA VAL A 417 5.62 5.31 9.59
C VAL A 417 6.97 5.41 8.87
N VAL A 418 7.18 4.53 7.89
CA VAL A 418 8.40 4.52 7.09
C VAL A 418 8.06 4.44 5.62
N SER A 419 8.65 5.32 4.83
CA SER A 419 8.54 5.32 3.37
C SER A 419 9.74 6.00 2.74
N GLY A 420 9.92 5.80 1.45
CA GLY A 420 10.96 6.51 0.71
C GLY A 420 10.69 6.49 -0.78
N THR A 421 11.40 7.33 -1.50
CA THR A 421 11.33 7.41 -2.95
C THR A 421 12.71 7.17 -3.54
N LEU A 422 12.83 6.14 -4.36
CA LEU A 422 14.00 5.87 -5.19
C LEU A 422 13.54 5.74 -6.63
N ARG A 423 14.26 6.38 -7.55
CA ARG A 423 13.97 6.35 -8.99
C ARG A 423 15.14 5.75 -9.74
N LEU A 424 14.85 5.12 -10.87
CA LEU A 424 15.91 4.62 -11.76
C LEU A 424 16.80 5.77 -12.21
N PRO A 425 18.13 5.54 -12.38
CA PRO A 425 19.12 6.58 -12.67
C PRO A 425 19.11 7.02 -14.13
N ILE A 426 17.96 7.42 -14.64
CA ILE A 426 17.74 7.76 -16.05
C ILE A 426 18.32 9.13 -16.45
N GLU A 427 18.58 10.01 -15.49
CA GLU A 427 19.08 11.37 -15.76
C GLU A 427 20.49 11.37 -16.36
N GLY A 428 21.31 10.40 -15.98
CA GLY A 428 22.65 10.20 -16.55
C GLY A 428 22.62 9.66 -17.97
N LEU A 429 21.58 8.94 -18.34
CA LEU A 429 21.39 8.37 -19.70
C LEU A 429 20.70 9.33 -20.66
N PHE A 430 19.84 10.19 -20.12
CA PHE A 430 19.02 11.13 -20.87
C PHE A 430 19.15 12.54 -20.27
N PRO A 431 20.28 13.25 -20.52
CA PRO A 431 20.52 14.57 -19.96
C PRO A 431 19.42 15.60 -20.28
N GLU A 432 18.72 15.43 -21.40
CA GLU A 432 17.59 16.25 -21.77
C GLU A 432 16.42 16.20 -20.76
N ILE A 433 16.29 15.12 -20.00
CA ILE A 433 15.30 15.04 -18.91
C ILE A 433 15.59 16.07 -17.81
N ALA A 434 16.84 16.28 -17.49
CA ALA A 434 17.25 17.26 -16.50
C ALA A 434 17.18 18.69 -17.04
N ALA A 435 17.46 18.87 -18.35
CA ALA A 435 17.55 20.18 -19.01
C ALA A 435 16.18 20.79 -19.36
N THR A 436 15.11 20.01 -19.48
CA THR A 436 13.78 20.47 -19.89
C THR A 436 12.71 20.09 -18.88
N ASP A 437 11.76 20.98 -18.64
CA ASP A 437 10.52 20.68 -17.92
C ASP A 437 9.34 20.61 -18.90
N PRO A 438 9.00 19.40 -19.41
CA PRO A 438 7.89 19.25 -20.34
C PRO A 438 6.53 19.70 -19.76
N ALA A 439 6.36 19.67 -18.44
CA ALA A 439 5.14 20.11 -17.79
C ALA A 439 5.01 21.63 -17.83
N ALA A 440 6.08 22.35 -17.47
CA ALA A 440 6.12 23.80 -17.54
C ALA A 440 5.98 24.30 -18.98
N GLU A 441 6.64 23.63 -19.93
CA GLU A 441 6.56 24.01 -21.34
C GLU A 441 5.16 23.73 -21.93
N LEU A 442 4.55 22.58 -21.60
CA LEU A 442 3.17 22.29 -21.99
C LEU A 442 2.18 23.30 -21.41
N ALA A 443 2.35 23.68 -20.14
CA ALA A 443 1.54 24.71 -19.50
C ALA A 443 1.70 26.06 -20.20
N ARG A 444 2.94 26.42 -20.61
CA ARG A 444 3.22 27.63 -21.39
C ARG A 444 2.53 27.60 -22.74
N VAL A 445 2.60 26.48 -23.47
CA VAL A 445 1.93 26.32 -24.75
C VAL A 445 0.41 26.44 -24.61
N HIS A 446 -0.18 25.81 -23.59
CA HIS A 446 -1.62 25.94 -23.33
C HIS A 446 -2.00 27.38 -22.96
N HIS A 447 -1.16 28.06 -22.20
CA HIS A 447 -1.38 29.49 -21.88
C HIS A 447 -1.36 30.36 -23.15
N LEU A 448 -0.38 30.15 -24.03
CA LEU A 448 -0.28 30.87 -25.30
C LEU A 448 -1.47 30.58 -26.24
N LEU A 449 -1.89 29.31 -26.33
CA LEU A 449 -3.09 28.95 -27.10
C LEU A 449 -4.34 29.65 -26.59
N ARG A 450 -4.47 29.74 -25.26
CA ARG A 450 -5.57 30.45 -24.63
C ARG A 450 -5.47 31.98 -24.83
N ASP A 451 -4.26 32.53 -24.78
CA ASP A 451 -4.05 33.97 -25.04
C ASP A 451 -4.36 34.29 -26.51
N LEU A 452 -4.00 33.44 -27.46
CA LEU A 452 -4.40 33.56 -28.88
C LEU A 452 -5.93 33.48 -29.08
N GLU A 453 -6.64 32.75 -28.26
CA GLU A 453 -8.11 32.65 -28.33
C GLU A 453 -8.79 33.94 -27.82
N PHE A 454 -8.34 34.48 -26.69
CA PHE A 454 -8.98 35.60 -26.02
C PHE A 454 -8.33 36.95 -26.30
N HIS A 455 -7.07 36.96 -26.68
CA HIS A 455 -6.24 38.15 -26.91
C HIS A 455 -5.39 38.03 -28.19
N PRO A 456 -5.97 37.66 -29.35
CA PRO A 456 -5.20 37.47 -30.59
C PRO A 456 -4.43 38.75 -31.01
N GLU A 457 -4.90 39.95 -30.63
CA GLU A 457 -4.23 41.23 -30.90
C GLU A 457 -2.81 41.30 -30.35
N ARG A 458 -2.48 40.57 -29.30
CA ARG A 458 -1.13 40.58 -28.68
C ARG A 458 -0.08 39.81 -29.50
N HIS A 459 -0.55 39.01 -30.45
CA HIS A 459 0.27 38.12 -31.25
C HIS A 459 0.29 38.49 -32.74
N LEU A 460 -0.29 39.64 -33.08
CA LEU A 460 -0.23 40.18 -34.43
C LEU A 460 1.13 40.84 -34.70
N LEU A 461 1.42 41.05 -35.98
CA LEU A 461 2.60 41.81 -36.40
C LEU A 461 2.63 43.22 -35.73
N PRO A 462 3.79 43.89 -35.67
CA PRO A 462 3.86 45.29 -35.23
C PRO A 462 2.84 46.16 -35.95
N VAL A 463 2.32 47.15 -35.25
CA VAL A 463 1.18 48.00 -35.71
C VAL A 463 1.36 48.51 -37.12
N ASP A 464 2.59 48.91 -37.47
CA ASP A 464 2.89 49.46 -38.81
C ASP A 464 2.80 48.39 -39.93
N ALA A 465 2.98 47.14 -39.60
CA ALA A 465 2.91 46.02 -40.55
C ALA A 465 1.55 45.28 -40.53
N GLN A 466 0.58 45.73 -39.74
CA GLN A 466 -0.73 45.10 -39.65
C GLN A 466 -1.63 45.54 -40.82
N PRO A 467 -2.40 44.57 -41.39
CA PRO A 467 -3.47 44.90 -42.34
C PRO A 467 -4.49 45.86 -41.72
N GLN A 468 -5.08 46.76 -42.53
CA GLN A 468 -6.06 47.73 -42.04
C GLN A 468 -7.25 47.05 -41.36
N GLU A 469 -7.72 45.92 -41.90
CA GLU A 469 -8.80 45.14 -41.29
C GLU A 469 -8.48 44.66 -39.86
N ALA A 470 -7.23 44.25 -39.59
CA ALA A 470 -6.79 43.85 -38.26
C ALA A 470 -6.83 45.02 -37.28
N LYS A 471 -6.38 46.20 -37.72
CA LYS A 471 -6.47 47.46 -36.92
C LYS A 471 -7.91 47.83 -36.60
N ASP A 472 -8.81 47.67 -37.56
CA ASP A 472 -10.23 47.98 -37.38
C ASP A 472 -10.89 47.00 -36.38
N LEU A 473 -10.54 45.69 -36.43
CA LEU A 473 -11.01 44.68 -35.48
C LEU A 473 -10.51 44.93 -34.05
N ILE A 474 -9.26 45.34 -33.88
CA ILE A 474 -8.70 45.71 -32.59
C ILE A 474 -9.49 46.92 -32.04
N GLY A 475 -9.70 47.94 -32.85
CA GLY A 475 -10.48 49.12 -32.47
C GLY A 475 -11.95 48.78 -32.12
N GLN A 476 -12.56 47.87 -32.86
CA GLN A 476 -13.92 47.37 -32.57
C GLN A 476 -13.96 46.64 -31.22
N LYS A 477 -13.03 45.72 -30.98
CA LYS A 477 -12.91 45.00 -29.71
C LYS A 477 -12.71 45.92 -28.54
N GLN A 478 -11.81 46.93 -28.67
CA GLN A 478 -11.53 47.88 -27.60
C GLN A 478 -12.77 48.71 -27.26
N ARG A 479 -13.52 49.21 -28.25
CA ARG A 479 -14.78 49.92 -28.00
C ARG A 479 -15.77 49.08 -27.18
N TRP A 480 -15.86 47.74 -27.44
CA TRP A 480 -16.72 46.86 -26.65
C TRP A 480 -16.16 46.56 -25.25
N ILE A 481 -14.84 46.54 -25.07
CA ILE A 481 -14.20 46.44 -23.75
C ILE A 481 -14.51 47.66 -22.91
N ASP A 482 -14.42 48.82 -23.47
CA ASP A 482 -14.64 50.12 -22.81
C ASP A 482 -16.14 50.40 -22.55
N THR A 483 -17.03 49.63 -23.18
CA THR A 483 -18.48 49.78 -22.97
C THR A 483 -18.88 49.18 -21.62
N HIS A 484 -19.45 50.01 -20.74
CA HIS A 484 -19.94 49.55 -19.44
C HIS A 484 -21.07 48.51 -19.59
N PRO A 485 -20.95 47.33 -18.97
CA PRO A 485 -21.94 46.27 -19.10
C PRO A 485 -23.22 46.60 -18.32
N THR A 486 -24.31 46.88 -19.00
CA THR A 486 -25.67 46.80 -18.43
C THR A 486 -26.21 45.37 -18.61
N ALA A 487 -27.21 44.94 -17.83
CA ALA A 487 -27.78 43.60 -17.91
C ALA A 487 -28.22 43.19 -19.33
N THR A 488 -28.74 44.14 -20.11
CA THR A 488 -29.16 43.97 -21.52
C THR A 488 -28.00 43.93 -22.50
N LEU A 489 -26.94 44.68 -22.27
CA LEU A 489 -25.76 44.76 -23.14
C LEU A 489 -24.71 43.71 -22.88
N ALA A 490 -24.67 43.08 -21.72
CA ALA A 490 -23.63 42.14 -21.33
C ALA A 490 -23.50 40.95 -22.33
N ARG A 491 -24.60 40.36 -22.74
CA ARG A 491 -24.60 39.24 -23.72
C ARG A 491 -24.13 39.72 -25.10
N ARG A 492 -24.54 40.91 -25.54
CA ARG A 492 -24.13 41.46 -26.82
C ARG A 492 -22.64 41.79 -26.79
N ARG A 493 -22.16 42.45 -25.75
CA ARG A 493 -20.73 42.77 -25.54
C ARG A 493 -19.86 41.51 -25.63
N CYS A 494 -20.20 40.44 -24.90
CA CYS A 494 -19.45 39.19 -24.98
C CYS A 494 -19.45 38.57 -26.38
N ARG A 495 -20.57 38.62 -27.08
CA ARG A 495 -20.69 38.12 -28.44
C ARG A 495 -19.82 38.91 -29.43
N GLU A 496 -19.86 40.25 -29.38
CA GLU A 496 -19.12 41.12 -30.29
C GLU A 496 -17.59 41.02 -30.03
N ILE A 497 -17.15 40.96 -28.78
CA ILE A 497 -15.75 40.73 -28.42
C ILE A 497 -15.30 39.34 -28.96
N ARG A 498 -16.11 38.32 -28.82
CA ARG A 498 -15.82 36.97 -29.32
C ARG A 498 -15.72 36.93 -30.85
N ALA A 499 -16.65 37.56 -31.55
CA ALA A 499 -16.64 37.65 -33.01
C ALA A 499 -15.40 38.40 -33.53
N ALA A 500 -14.99 39.48 -32.86
CA ALA A 500 -13.76 40.20 -33.20
C ALA A 500 -12.52 39.30 -33.00
N ASN A 501 -12.46 38.54 -31.89
CA ASN A 501 -11.38 37.61 -31.65
C ASN A 501 -11.33 36.52 -32.73
N GLU A 502 -12.46 35.90 -33.07
CA GLU A 502 -12.56 34.86 -34.10
C GLU A 502 -12.03 35.31 -35.45
N ARG A 503 -12.40 36.56 -35.86
CA ARG A 503 -11.87 37.13 -37.11
C ARG A 503 -10.37 37.44 -37.03
N MET A 504 -9.86 37.95 -35.91
CA MET A 504 -8.43 38.18 -35.70
C MET A 504 -7.60 36.91 -35.66
N GLN A 505 -8.19 35.75 -35.26
CA GLN A 505 -7.49 34.45 -35.28
C GLN A 505 -7.04 34.04 -36.69
N PHE A 506 -7.64 34.55 -37.76
CA PHE A 506 -7.16 34.35 -39.13
C PHE A 506 -5.70 34.77 -39.28
N TYR A 507 -5.30 35.86 -38.68
CA TYR A 507 -3.94 36.41 -38.76
C TYR A 507 -2.93 35.68 -37.85
N THR A 508 -3.39 34.88 -36.91
CA THR A 508 -2.55 34.12 -35.98
C THR A 508 -2.57 32.61 -36.22
N GLN A 509 -3.17 32.15 -37.33
CA GLN A 509 -3.33 30.72 -37.65
C GLN A 509 -1.99 29.94 -37.70
N GLY A 510 -0.92 30.57 -38.24
CA GLY A 510 0.42 29.98 -38.29
C GLY A 510 0.94 29.68 -36.88
N ILE A 511 0.92 30.70 -35.99
CA ILE A 511 1.36 30.55 -34.59
C ILE A 511 0.53 29.49 -33.87
N ARG A 512 -0.78 29.51 -34.08
CA ARG A 512 -1.68 28.55 -33.47
C ARG A 512 -1.36 27.11 -33.93
N ARG A 513 -1.09 26.89 -35.20
CA ARG A 513 -0.71 25.58 -35.76
C ARG A 513 0.59 25.11 -35.14
N ASP A 514 1.64 25.93 -35.12
CA ASP A 514 2.94 25.61 -34.54
C ASP A 514 2.83 25.22 -33.05
N LEU A 515 1.99 25.92 -32.30
CA LEU A 515 1.73 25.60 -30.89
C LEU A 515 0.96 24.29 -30.75
N LEU A 516 -0.05 24.03 -31.56
CA LEU A 516 -0.81 22.78 -31.55
C LEU A 516 0.07 21.58 -31.91
N ASP A 517 0.97 21.73 -32.89
CA ASP A 517 1.91 20.69 -33.30
C ASP A 517 2.89 20.33 -32.17
N ARG A 518 3.17 21.26 -31.24
CA ARG A 518 4.02 21.04 -30.06
C ARG A 518 3.30 20.32 -28.92
N VAL A 519 1.97 20.42 -28.81
CA VAL A 519 1.20 19.84 -27.69
C VAL A 519 1.37 18.30 -27.62
N GLY A 520 1.24 17.63 -28.76
CA GLY A 520 1.34 16.16 -28.85
C GLY A 520 2.69 15.62 -28.34
N PRO A 521 3.82 16.09 -28.91
CA PRO A 521 5.17 15.70 -28.47
C PRO A 521 5.46 16.03 -27.00
N LEU A 522 5.07 17.24 -26.52
CA LEU A 522 5.27 17.61 -25.12
C LEU A 522 4.45 16.74 -24.16
N ALA A 523 3.20 16.44 -24.50
CA ALA A 523 2.36 15.55 -23.70
C ALA A 523 2.89 14.11 -23.69
N ALA A 524 3.43 13.63 -24.82
CA ALA A 524 4.09 12.34 -24.91
C ALA A 524 5.35 12.30 -24.05
N GLY A 525 6.22 13.30 -24.15
CA GLY A 525 7.43 13.44 -23.31
C GLY A 525 7.11 13.50 -21.82
N LEU A 526 6.04 14.20 -21.43
CA LEU A 526 5.60 14.24 -20.04
C LEU A 526 5.13 12.87 -19.54
N ARG A 527 4.39 12.12 -20.34
CA ARG A 527 3.98 10.74 -20.01
C ARG A 527 5.20 9.81 -19.88
N ALA A 528 6.11 9.87 -20.86
CA ALA A 528 7.33 9.09 -20.85
C ALA A 528 8.18 9.38 -19.60
N ARG A 529 8.38 10.66 -19.27
CA ARG A 529 9.11 11.06 -18.07
C ARG A 529 8.47 10.53 -16.79
N LYS A 530 7.14 10.68 -16.63
CA LYS A 530 6.41 10.14 -15.47
C LYS A 530 6.58 8.64 -15.34
N LEU A 531 6.59 7.92 -16.45
CA LEU A 531 6.77 6.48 -16.47
C LEU A 531 8.20 6.10 -16.09
N LEU A 532 9.21 6.65 -16.74
CA LEU A 532 10.62 6.35 -16.49
C LEU A 532 11.06 6.73 -15.07
N GLN A 533 10.60 7.89 -14.57
CA GLN A 533 10.89 8.38 -13.21
C GLN A 533 9.86 7.91 -12.16
N SER A 534 9.07 6.88 -12.45
CA SER A 534 8.14 6.32 -11.48
C SER A 534 8.90 5.78 -10.26
N ARG A 535 8.41 6.06 -9.05
CA ARG A 535 8.88 5.41 -7.82
C ARG A 535 8.38 3.97 -7.66
N GLU A 536 7.40 3.58 -8.47
CA GLU A 536 6.72 2.27 -8.35
C GLU A 536 7.47 1.15 -9.10
N HIS A 537 8.65 1.44 -9.69
CA HIS A 537 9.48 0.38 -10.27
C HIS A 537 9.93 -0.61 -9.21
N PRO A 538 9.90 -1.93 -9.50
CA PRO A 538 10.33 -2.97 -8.58
C PRO A 538 11.74 -2.74 -8.06
N TRP A 539 11.95 -2.99 -6.77
CA TRP A 539 13.26 -2.84 -6.14
C TRP A 539 14.37 -3.64 -6.86
N CYS A 540 14.03 -4.77 -7.46
CA CYS A 540 14.98 -5.63 -8.14
C CYS A 540 15.53 -5.04 -9.47
N PHE A 541 14.97 -3.93 -9.95
CA PHE A 541 15.47 -3.21 -11.14
C PHE A 541 16.64 -2.27 -10.84
N PHE A 542 16.91 -2.02 -9.58
CA PHE A 542 17.99 -1.11 -9.16
C PHE A 542 19.32 -1.84 -8.96
N PRO A 543 20.46 -1.15 -9.10
CA PRO A 543 21.76 -1.73 -8.76
C PRO A 543 21.91 -1.90 -7.24
N GLU A 544 22.61 -2.95 -6.82
CA GLU A 544 22.80 -3.30 -5.40
C GLU A 544 23.39 -2.16 -4.57
N LYS A 545 24.39 -1.45 -5.11
CA LYS A 545 25.02 -0.32 -4.44
C LYS A 545 24.03 0.80 -4.11
N THR A 546 23.18 1.16 -5.07
CA THR A 546 22.15 2.19 -4.91
C THR A 546 21.13 1.78 -3.87
N LEU A 547 20.69 0.50 -3.91
CA LEU A 547 19.77 -0.05 -2.93
C LEU A 547 20.38 -0.04 -1.52
N LYS A 548 21.63 -0.50 -1.35
CA LYS A 548 22.30 -0.47 -0.04
C LYS A 548 22.35 0.94 0.54
N THR A 549 22.77 1.93 -0.24
CA THR A 549 22.82 3.33 0.22
C THR A 549 21.43 3.85 0.61
N PHE A 550 20.37 3.43 -0.12
CA PHE A 550 19.00 3.87 0.18
C PHE A 550 18.37 3.13 1.36
N LEU A 551 18.63 1.84 1.52
CA LEU A 551 17.96 0.97 2.48
C LEU A 551 18.66 0.94 3.85
N LEU A 552 19.99 1.04 3.90
CA LEU A 552 20.73 1.08 5.15
C LEU A 552 20.45 2.39 5.87
N LEU A 553 19.82 2.27 7.01
CA LEU A 553 19.66 3.35 7.97
C LEU A 553 20.94 3.33 8.79
N GLU A 554 21.97 4.05 8.28
CA GLU A 554 23.24 4.13 8.97
C GLU A 554 23.05 4.55 10.43
N ASN A 555 23.77 3.85 11.28
CA ASN A 555 24.06 4.31 12.62
C ASN A 555 24.85 5.61 12.49
N GLY A 556 24.18 6.77 12.24
CA GLY A 556 24.77 8.09 12.23
C GLY A 556 25.42 8.43 13.57
#